data_2a5e02d9a0b5656695c92cb31ee35279
#
_entry.id   2a5e02d9a0b5656695c92cb31ee35279
#
_cell.length_a   1.000
_cell.length_b   1.000
_cell.length_c   1.000
_cell.angle_alpha   90.00
_cell.angle_beta   90.00
_cell.angle_gamma   90.00
#
_symmetry.space_group_name_H-M   'P 1'
#
loop_
_entity.id
_entity.type
_entity.pdbx_description
1 polymer ?
#
loop_
_entity_poly.entity_id
_entity_poly.type
_entity_poly.pdbx_seq_one_letter_code
_entity_poly.pdbx_strand_id
1 'polypeptide(L)'
;MIRRILRASISTRVAVLVCGLAPLFIAGHLNAQAELTVPAGLPDWAFNIPDKVQPSAVRPQGIVKARGSAKEYEAAKIAGNANPPDWFPDEHPAPPKVVAGGEGTRFACGSCHLMSGQGHPEAADIAGQPAAYLIRQMSYYKSGARKDDARMGPIAKTTSDEDVRQAAEYFASLKPSTFVKVIETATPPKTFIATAGRHRQLHPDGGTEPIGHRILEIPADPLGTEIRDPHAGFIAYVPPGSIAKGEELIKSGQCTQCHGEGLKGKGEVPRVAGLQPLFVARQLFDMRYGSSAGDAAAPMKPVVAKLSEDDIIAISSYLGSLPPR
;
A
#
# COMPACT_ATOMS: atom_id res chain seq x y z
N MET A 1 -59.01 21.65 86.37
CA MET A 1 -58.52 22.76 85.67
C MET A 1 -57.01 22.88 85.84
N ILE A 2 -56.16 22.32 85.04
CA ILE A 2 -54.74 22.70 84.87
C ILE A 2 -54.24 21.90 83.67
N ARG A 3 -53.87 22.64 82.65
CA ARG A 3 -53.31 22.10 81.41
C ARG A 3 -51.91 21.61 81.65
N ARG A 4 -51.59 20.39 81.21
CA ARG A 4 -50.25 19.86 81.07
C ARG A 4 -49.87 20.01 79.61
N ILE A 5 -48.83 20.78 79.36
CA ILE A 5 -48.17 21.01 78.08
C ILE A 5 -47.14 19.88 77.88
N LEU A 6 -47.34 19.01 76.91
CA LEU A 6 -46.35 18.07 76.46
C LEU A 6 -45.41 18.71 75.45
N ARG A 7 -44.13 18.76 75.77
CA ARG A 7 -43.07 19.15 74.86
C ARG A 7 -42.74 18.00 73.93
N ALA A 8 -42.98 18.16 72.63
CA ALA A 8 -42.48 17.26 71.59
C ALA A 8 -41.04 17.62 71.25
N SER A 9 -40.15 16.67 71.42
CA SER A 9 -38.77 16.74 70.96
C SER A 9 -38.71 16.45 69.49
N ILE A 10 -38.29 17.43 68.66
CA ILE A 10 -38.03 17.22 67.21
C ILE A 10 -36.55 16.78 67.07
N SER A 11 -36.35 15.51 66.79
CA SER A 11 -35.04 14.99 66.39
C SER A 11 -34.82 15.20 64.87
N THR A 12 -33.99 16.15 64.54
CA THR A 12 -33.58 16.42 63.18
C THR A 12 -32.63 15.34 62.71
N ARG A 13 -33.13 14.42 61.88
CA ARG A 13 -32.26 13.48 61.13
C ARG A 13 -31.71 14.17 59.91
N VAL A 14 -30.43 14.49 59.92
CA VAL A 14 -29.66 14.95 58.78
C VAL A 14 -29.45 13.71 57.87
N ALA A 15 -30.12 13.73 56.71
CA ALA A 15 -29.86 12.78 55.66
C ALA A 15 -28.63 13.27 54.88
N VAL A 16 -27.50 12.59 55.02
CA VAL A 16 -26.32 12.80 54.21
C VAL A 16 -26.55 12.13 52.85
N LEU A 17 -26.81 12.92 51.80
CA LEU A 17 -26.85 12.45 50.44
C LEU A 17 -25.42 12.18 49.99
N VAL A 18 -24.99 10.92 49.97
CA VAL A 18 -23.75 10.50 49.34
C VAL A 18 -23.98 10.46 47.83
N CYS A 19 -23.62 11.51 47.14
CA CYS A 19 -23.48 11.47 45.67
C CYS A 19 -22.34 10.53 45.29
N GLY A 20 -22.69 9.32 44.94
CA GLY A 20 -21.77 8.36 44.34
C GLY A 20 -21.34 8.89 42.94
N LEU A 21 -20.16 9.47 42.85
CA LEU A 21 -19.47 9.67 41.58
C LEU A 21 -19.04 8.30 41.07
N ALA A 22 -19.84 7.72 40.15
CA ALA A 22 -19.40 6.59 39.37
C ALA A 22 -18.22 7.04 38.50
N PRO A 23 -17.06 6.35 38.53
CA PRO A 23 -15.99 6.66 37.61
C PRO A 23 -16.48 6.29 36.20
N LEU A 24 -16.62 7.29 35.31
CA LEU A 24 -16.69 7.04 33.88
C LEU A 24 -15.36 6.37 33.47
N PHE A 25 -15.38 5.06 33.37
CA PHE A 25 -14.36 4.32 32.63
C PHE A 25 -14.55 4.72 31.15
N ILE A 26 -13.82 5.75 30.73
CA ILE A 26 -13.49 5.96 29.31
C ILE A 26 -12.65 4.74 28.95
N ALA A 27 -13.32 3.73 28.39
CA ALA A 27 -12.65 2.64 27.71
C ALA A 27 -11.93 3.27 26.50
N GLY A 28 -10.71 3.73 26.72
CA GLY A 28 -9.79 4.06 25.67
C GLY A 28 -9.65 2.81 24.81
N HIS A 29 -10.22 2.84 23.62
CA HIS A 29 -9.88 1.89 22.58
C HIS A 29 -8.42 2.13 22.24
N LEU A 30 -7.54 1.51 23.01
CA LEU A 30 -6.19 1.22 22.59
C LEU A 30 -6.34 0.35 21.34
N ASN A 31 -6.38 0.98 20.17
CA ASN A 31 -5.98 0.33 18.96
C ASN A 31 -4.53 -0.14 19.20
N ALA A 32 -4.39 -1.36 19.66
CA ALA A 32 -3.14 -2.07 19.57
C ALA A 32 -2.87 -2.23 18.06
N GLN A 33 -2.25 -1.20 17.47
CA GLN A 33 -1.56 -1.37 16.22
C GLN A 33 -0.47 -2.39 16.56
N ALA A 34 -0.63 -3.62 16.06
CA ALA A 34 0.44 -4.60 16.12
C ALA A 34 1.70 -3.88 15.63
N GLU A 35 2.73 -3.84 16.44
CA GLU A 35 4.03 -3.30 16.05
C GLU A 35 4.45 -4.09 14.82
N LEU A 36 4.43 -3.42 13.67
CA LEU A 36 4.92 -3.98 12.42
C LEU A 36 6.44 -4.01 12.53
N THR A 37 6.95 -5.04 13.18
CA THR A 37 8.39 -5.27 13.23
C THR A 37 8.85 -5.75 11.86
N VAL A 38 9.72 -4.96 11.22
CA VAL A 38 10.44 -5.43 10.05
C VAL A 38 11.28 -6.63 10.47
N PRO A 39 11.17 -7.81 9.82
CA PRO A 39 12.00 -8.95 10.16
C PRO A 39 13.48 -8.57 10.16
N ALA A 40 14.25 -9.08 11.12
CA ALA A 40 15.67 -8.80 11.23
C ALA A 40 16.39 -9.14 9.91
N GLY A 41 17.18 -8.21 9.39
CA GLY A 41 17.93 -8.35 8.13
C GLY A 41 17.22 -7.78 6.89
N LEU A 42 15.98 -7.28 7.00
CA LEU A 42 15.35 -6.52 5.91
C LEU A 42 15.83 -5.06 5.93
N PRO A 43 16.15 -4.47 4.77
CA PRO A 43 16.61 -3.09 4.73
C PRO A 43 15.48 -2.09 5.02
N ASP A 44 15.73 -1.17 5.92
CA ASP A 44 14.79 -0.12 6.36
C ASP A 44 14.24 0.73 5.21
N TRP A 45 15.02 0.90 4.14
CA TRP A 45 14.61 1.70 3.00
C TRP A 45 13.52 1.02 2.16
N ALA A 46 13.49 -0.31 2.14
CA ALA A 46 12.53 -1.08 1.36
C ALA A 46 11.19 -1.24 2.09
N PHE A 47 11.21 -1.21 3.43
CA PHE A 47 10.02 -1.40 4.25
C PHE A 47 9.79 -0.18 5.15
N ASN A 48 8.55 0.30 5.17
CA ASN A 48 8.21 1.47 5.98
C ASN A 48 8.16 1.11 7.46
N ILE A 49 8.92 1.85 8.26
CA ILE A 49 8.98 1.68 9.71
C ILE A 49 7.99 2.65 10.35
N PRO A 50 6.99 2.17 11.13
CA PRO A 50 5.92 3.01 11.67
C PRO A 50 6.38 4.18 12.54
N ASP A 51 7.46 4.02 13.30
CA ASP A 51 8.02 5.03 14.19
C ASP A 51 8.74 6.20 13.47
N LYS A 52 9.03 6.02 12.19
CA LYS A 52 9.68 7.04 11.35
C LYS A 52 8.71 7.85 10.48
N VAL A 53 7.40 7.61 10.58
CA VAL A 53 6.39 8.32 9.79
C VAL A 53 6.10 9.72 10.37
N GLN A 54 5.92 10.70 9.47
CA GLN A 54 5.54 12.07 9.81
C GLN A 54 4.20 12.45 9.16
N PRO A 55 3.48 13.46 9.67
CA PRO A 55 2.27 13.95 9.04
C PRO A 55 2.49 14.31 7.57
N SER A 56 1.55 13.90 6.71
CA SER A 56 1.61 14.27 5.28
C SER A 56 1.62 15.78 5.09
N ALA A 57 2.51 16.26 4.22
CA ALA A 57 2.56 17.65 3.79
C ALA A 57 1.38 18.02 2.88
N VAL A 58 0.80 17.03 2.19
CA VAL A 58 -0.33 17.22 1.26
C VAL A 58 -1.58 16.58 1.87
N ARG A 59 -2.61 17.40 2.08
CA ARG A 59 -3.90 16.95 2.64
C ARG A 59 -5.03 17.54 1.81
N PRO A 60 -5.60 16.75 0.89
CA PRO A 60 -6.75 17.19 0.08
C PRO A 60 -7.94 17.58 0.98
N GLN A 61 -8.60 18.70 0.66
CA GLN A 61 -9.78 19.19 1.38
C GLN A 61 -10.84 19.69 0.39
N GLY A 62 -12.09 19.70 0.85
CA GLY A 62 -13.21 20.18 0.04
C GLY A 62 -13.45 19.33 -1.20
N ILE A 63 -13.84 19.99 -2.28
CA ILE A 63 -14.01 19.35 -3.59
C ILE A 63 -12.66 19.25 -4.28
N VAL A 64 -12.32 18.05 -4.75
CA VAL A 64 -11.09 17.75 -5.47
C VAL A 64 -11.40 17.21 -6.86
N LYS A 65 -10.43 17.38 -7.77
CA LYS A 65 -10.52 16.97 -9.17
C LYS A 65 -9.16 16.50 -9.66
N ALA A 66 -9.10 15.34 -10.29
CA ALA A 66 -7.91 14.91 -11.00
C ALA A 66 -7.73 15.71 -12.29
N ARG A 67 -6.49 15.97 -12.66
CA ARG A 67 -6.16 16.75 -13.86
C ARG A 67 -6.67 16.03 -15.11
N GLY A 68 -7.50 16.72 -15.89
CA GLY A 68 -8.11 16.17 -17.11
C GLY A 68 -9.40 15.36 -16.87
N SER A 69 -9.76 15.07 -15.63
CA SER A 69 -11.03 14.39 -15.33
C SER A 69 -12.23 15.33 -15.49
N ALA A 70 -13.37 14.78 -15.89
CA ALA A 70 -14.67 15.46 -15.80
C ALA A 70 -15.33 15.29 -14.43
N LYS A 71 -14.83 14.39 -13.60
CA LYS A 71 -15.38 14.04 -12.29
C LYS A 71 -14.85 14.95 -11.19
N GLU A 72 -15.67 15.13 -10.15
CA GLU A 72 -15.30 15.84 -8.92
C GLU A 72 -15.79 15.02 -7.72
N TYR A 73 -15.01 15.01 -6.64
CA TYR A 73 -15.35 14.30 -5.41
C TYR A 73 -15.06 15.17 -4.18
N GLU A 74 -15.79 14.95 -3.10
CA GLU A 74 -15.40 15.45 -1.79
C GLU A 74 -14.19 14.62 -1.30
N ALA A 75 -13.09 15.29 -0.97
CA ALA A 75 -11.85 14.65 -0.50
C ALA A 75 -12.11 13.66 0.67
N ALA A 76 -12.98 14.05 1.61
CA ALA A 76 -13.32 13.20 2.74
C ALA A 76 -14.05 11.90 2.32
N LYS A 77 -14.83 11.91 1.24
CA LYS A 77 -15.56 10.71 0.76
C LYS A 77 -14.63 9.70 0.10
N ILE A 78 -13.58 10.17 -0.57
CA ILE A 78 -12.62 9.32 -1.27
C ILE A 78 -11.39 8.95 -0.43
N ALA A 79 -11.20 9.55 0.75
CA ALA A 79 -10.07 9.25 1.63
C ALA A 79 -10.10 7.83 2.21
N GLY A 80 -11.29 7.24 2.34
CA GLY A 80 -11.49 5.90 2.90
C GLY A 80 -11.19 4.77 1.92
N ASN A 81 -11.34 3.53 2.39
CA ASN A 81 -11.07 2.32 1.60
C ASN A 81 -12.34 1.73 0.95
N ALA A 82 -13.51 2.32 1.19
CA ALA A 82 -14.80 1.81 0.73
C ALA A 82 -15.26 2.39 -0.61
N ASN A 83 -14.87 3.64 -0.90
CA ASN A 83 -15.37 4.41 -2.03
C ASN A 83 -14.20 5.06 -2.78
N PRO A 84 -13.38 4.29 -3.50
CA PRO A 84 -12.31 4.87 -4.31
C PRO A 84 -12.91 5.74 -5.43
N PRO A 85 -12.24 6.85 -5.78
CA PRO A 85 -12.66 7.66 -6.92
C PRO A 85 -12.42 6.91 -8.23
N ASP A 86 -13.35 7.06 -9.16
CA ASP A 86 -13.19 6.66 -10.55
C ASP A 86 -13.09 7.94 -11.40
N TRP A 87 -11.85 8.39 -11.60
CA TRP A 87 -11.56 9.64 -12.28
C TRP A 87 -11.78 9.58 -13.79
N PHE A 88 -11.54 8.42 -14.42
CA PHE A 88 -11.52 8.24 -15.86
C PHE A 88 -12.25 6.94 -16.26
N PRO A 89 -13.57 6.87 -16.07
CA PRO A 89 -14.34 5.64 -16.32
C PRO A 89 -14.31 5.17 -17.78
N ASP A 90 -13.93 6.05 -18.71
CA ASP A 90 -13.81 5.70 -20.14
C ASP A 90 -12.47 5.02 -20.47
N GLU A 91 -11.51 4.97 -19.55
CA GLU A 91 -10.20 4.37 -19.75
C GLU A 91 -10.13 2.89 -19.38
N HIS A 92 -11.17 2.33 -18.79
CA HIS A 92 -11.23 0.93 -18.36
C HIS A 92 -12.65 0.35 -18.46
N PRO A 93 -12.81 -0.98 -18.50
CA PRO A 93 -14.12 -1.62 -18.40
C PRO A 93 -14.82 -1.27 -17.10
N ALA A 94 -16.15 -1.42 -17.04
CA ALA A 94 -16.92 -1.22 -15.80
C ALA A 94 -16.36 -2.14 -14.68
N PRO A 95 -15.88 -1.59 -13.56
CA PRO A 95 -15.30 -2.39 -12.49
C PRO A 95 -16.40 -3.14 -11.70
N PRO A 96 -16.16 -4.36 -11.25
CA PRO A 96 -17.08 -5.07 -10.36
C PRO A 96 -17.17 -4.37 -8.99
N LYS A 97 -18.24 -4.63 -8.22
CA LYS A 97 -18.46 -3.99 -6.91
C LYS A 97 -17.29 -4.13 -5.95
N VAL A 98 -16.64 -5.29 -5.91
CA VAL A 98 -15.47 -5.53 -5.07
C VAL A 98 -14.31 -4.59 -5.41
N VAL A 99 -14.21 -4.09 -6.63
CA VAL A 99 -13.21 -3.13 -7.08
C VAL A 99 -13.68 -1.69 -6.88
N ALA A 100 -14.90 -1.37 -7.37
CA ALA A 100 -15.46 -0.02 -7.33
C ALA A 100 -15.88 0.43 -5.92
N GLY A 101 -16.22 -0.50 -5.04
CA GLY A 101 -16.71 -0.19 -3.71
C GLY A 101 -18.19 0.18 -3.68
N GLY A 102 -18.56 1.02 -2.70
CA GLY A 102 -19.93 1.47 -2.48
C GLY A 102 -20.53 0.96 -1.19
N GLU A 103 -21.84 1.11 -1.04
CA GLU A 103 -22.57 0.74 0.16
C GLU A 103 -22.32 -0.74 0.55
N GLY A 104 -22.06 -0.97 1.83
CA GLY A 104 -21.74 -2.30 2.39
C GLY A 104 -20.32 -2.80 2.12
N THR A 105 -19.51 -2.04 1.39
CA THR A 105 -18.10 -2.39 1.15
C THR A 105 -17.23 -1.84 2.27
N ARG A 106 -16.36 -2.68 2.84
CA ARG A 106 -15.35 -2.26 3.83
C ARG A 106 -14.03 -1.89 3.17
N PHE A 107 -13.61 -2.69 2.19
CA PHE A 107 -12.38 -2.49 1.42
C PHE A 107 -12.69 -2.74 -0.06
N ALA A 108 -12.55 -1.72 -0.87
CA ALA A 108 -12.60 -1.84 -2.32
C ALA A 108 -11.18 -2.01 -2.87
N CYS A 109 -10.97 -2.95 -3.79
CA CYS A 109 -9.64 -3.19 -4.38
C CYS A 109 -9.08 -1.93 -5.06
N GLY A 110 -9.95 -1.15 -5.71
CA GLY A 110 -9.60 0.12 -6.36
C GLY A 110 -9.11 1.20 -5.39
N SER A 111 -9.32 1.06 -4.07
CA SER A 111 -8.80 2.03 -3.10
C SER A 111 -7.28 2.04 -3.00
N CYS A 112 -6.64 0.90 -3.22
CA CYS A 112 -5.19 0.73 -3.13
C CYS A 112 -4.57 0.43 -4.50
N HIS A 113 -5.24 -0.39 -5.33
CA HIS A 113 -4.74 -0.75 -6.65
C HIS A 113 -5.18 0.21 -7.75
N LEU A 114 -6.00 1.23 -7.43
CA LEU A 114 -6.67 2.15 -8.36
C LEU A 114 -7.63 1.43 -9.32
N MET A 115 -8.52 2.17 -9.99
CA MET A 115 -9.37 1.59 -11.05
C MET A 115 -8.53 1.11 -12.23
N SER A 116 -7.42 1.77 -12.50
CA SER A 116 -6.45 1.41 -13.55
C SER A 116 -5.56 0.20 -13.23
N GLY A 117 -5.58 -0.30 -11.97
CA GLY A 117 -4.74 -1.43 -11.54
C GLY A 117 -3.27 -1.10 -11.30
N GLN A 118 -2.85 0.16 -11.46
CA GLN A 118 -1.44 0.57 -11.37
C GLN A 118 -0.90 0.63 -9.94
N GLY A 119 -1.81 0.65 -8.95
CA GLY A 119 -1.43 0.76 -7.55
C GLY A 119 -0.86 2.14 -7.18
N HIS A 120 -0.24 2.19 -6.06
CA HIS A 120 0.63 3.27 -5.61
C HIS A 120 1.73 2.69 -4.71
N PRO A 121 2.72 3.44 -4.21
CA PRO A 121 4.00 2.86 -3.73
C PRO A 121 3.88 1.68 -2.78
N GLU A 122 2.80 1.65 -2.00
CA GLU A 122 2.55 0.58 -1.03
C GLU A 122 1.60 -0.51 -1.54
N ALA A 123 1.10 -0.38 -2.77
CA ALA A 123 0.20 -1.34 -3.39
C ALA A 123 0.73 -1.74 -4.77
N ALA A 124 0.67 -3.02 -5.07
CA ALA A 124 1.17 -3.56 -6.33
C ALA A 124 0.47 -2.99 -7.56
N ASP A 125 1.23 -2.75 -8.63
CA ASP A 125 0.69 -2.66 -9.98
C ASP A 125 0.28 -4.07 -10.44
N ILE A 126 -1.03 -4.26 -10.60
CA ILE A 126 -1.64 -5.53 -10.97
C ILE A 126 -2.38 -5.46 -12.31
N ALA A 127 -2.31 -4.33 -13.01
CA ALA A 127 -2.89 -4.18 -14.34
C ALA A 127 -2.28 -5.18 -15.33
N GLY A 128 -3.13 -5.94 -16.03
CA GLY A 128 -2.70 -6.91 -17.04
C GLY A 128 -1.93 -8.11 -16.48
N GLN A 129 -1.90 -8.32 -15.16
CA GLN A 129 -1.36 -9.55 -14.59
C GLN A 129 -2.32 -10.71 -14.84
N PRO A 130 -1.84 -11.96 -15.06
CA PRO A 130 -2.71 -13.10 -15.29
C PRO A 130 -3.73 -13.30 -14.15
N ALA A 131 -5.00 -13.50 -14.48
CA ALA A 131 -6.05 -13.71 -13.47
C ALA A 131 -5.73 -14.88 -12.53
N ALA A 132 -5.24 -16.01 -13.07
CA ALA A 132 -4.83 -17.16 -12.27
C ALA A 132 -3.70 -16.81 -11.27
N TYR A 133 -2.74 -15.97 -11.69
CA TYR A 133 -1.71 -15.45 -10.77
C TYR A 133 -2.33 -14.63 -9.65
N LEU A 134 -3.24 -13.69 -9.95
CA LEU A 134 -3.89 -12.84 -8.94
C LEU A 134 -4.72 -13.65 -7.95
N ILE A 135 -5.52 -14.62 -8.42
CA ILE A 135 -6.30 -15.53 -7.57
C ILE A 135 -5.36 -16.32 -6.65
N ARG A 136 -4.28 -16.86 -7.18
CA ARG A 136 -3.28 -17.59 -6.40
C ARG A 136 -2.60 -16.71 -5.34
N GLN A 137 -2.27 -15.46 -5.65
CA GLN A 137 -1.72 -14.54 -4.65
C GLN A 137 -2.71 -14.28 -3.50
N MET A 138 -4.00 -14.13 -3.80
CA MET A 138 -5.03 -13.98 -2.77
C MET A 138 -5.16 -15.24 -1.91
N SER A 139 -5.07 -16.44 -2.49
CA SER A 139 -5.07 -17.69 -1.71
C SER A 139 -3.85 -17.81 -0.79
N TYR A 140 -2.68 -17.33 -1.22
CA TYR A 140 -1.47 -17.30 -0.38
C TYR A 140 -1.59 -16.30 0.77
N TYR A 141 -2.17 -15.13 0.57
CA TYR A 141 -2.47 -14.21 1.66
C TYR A 141 -3.50 -14.81 2.64
N LYS A 142 -4.53 -15.48 2.12
CA LYS A 142 -5.58 -16.12 2.93
C LYS A 142 -5.01 -17.23 3.82
N SER A 143 -4.11 -18.06 3.29
CA SER A 143 -3.45 -19.17 3.99
C SER A 143 -2.25 -18.75 4.84
N GLY A 144 -1.71 -17.55 4.64
CA GLY A 144 -0.47 -17.09 5.28
C GLY A 144 0.82 -17.56 4.60
N ALA A 145 0.72 -18.27 3.45
CA ALA A 145 1.90 -18.62 2.64
C ALA A 145 2.58 -17.37 2.04
N ARG A 146 1.84 -16.27 1.91
CA ARG A 146 2.37 -14.94 1.66
C ARG A 146 1.91 -14.03 2.80
N LYS A 147 2.86 -13.39 3.48
CA LYS A 147 2.59 -12.60 4.68
C LYS A 147 2.41 -11.12 4.33
N ASP A 148 1.33 -10.56 4.79
CA ASP A 148 1.05 -9.12 4.87
C ASP A 148 -0.04 -8.93 5.92
N ASP A 149 0.36 -8.92 7.17
CA ASP A 149 -0.57 -8.82 8.30
C ASP A 149 -1.21 -7.43 8.42
N ALA A 150 -0.60 -6.43 7.76
CA ALA A 150 -1.08 -5.05 7.80
C ALA A 150 -2.26 -4.79 6.86
N ARG A 151 -2.29 -5.42 5.68
CA ARG A 151 -3.27 -5.09 4.62
C ARG A 151 -3.84 -6.33 3.93
N MET A 152 -3.07 -6.99 3.04
CA MET A 152 -3.61 -8.00 2.14
C MET A 152 -4.04 -9.28 2.86
N GLY A 153 -3.37 -9.68 3.95
CA GLY A 153 -3.78 -10.84 4.74
C GLY A 153 -5.18 -10.71 5.34
N PRO A 154 -5.48 -9.65 6.12
CA PRO A 154 -6.84 -9.39 6.63
C PRO A 154 -7.89 -9.25 5.52
N ILE A 155 -7.56 -8.55 4.41
CA ILE A 155 -8.47 -8.40 3.27
C ILE A 155 -8.77 -9.76 2.63
N ALA A 156 -7.76 -10.56 2.33
CA ALA A 156 -7.92 -11.87 1.71
C ALA A 156 -8.79 -12.82 2.55
N LYS A 157 -8.64 -12.79 3.87
CA LYS A 157 -9.44 -13.62 4.79
C LYS A 157 -10.93 -13.27 4.80
N THR A 158 -11.29 -12.04 4.44
CA THR A 158 -12.67 -11.55 4.46
C THR A 158 -13.30 -11.42 3.09
N THR A 159 -12.53 -11.57 2.00
CA THR A 159 -13.02 -11.51 0.63
C THR A 159 -13.48 -12.89 0.16
N SER A 160 -14.67 -12.98 -0.44
CA SER A 160 -15.18 -14.23 -1.00
C SER A 160 -14.35 -14.68 -2.22
N ASP A 161 -14.35 -15.98 -2.50
CA ASP A 161 -13.62 -16.51 -3.66
C ASP A 161 -14.22 -15.99 -4.98
N GLU A 162 -15.53 -15.72 -5.01
CA GLU A 162 -16.20 -15.11 -6.15
C GLU A 162 -15.76 -13.64 -6.36
N ASP A 163 -15.66 -12.84 -5.29
CA ASP A 163 -15.15 -11.47 -5.38
C ASP A 163 -13.68 -11.46 -5.82
N VAL A 164 -12.87 -12.40 -5.32
CA VAL A 164 -11.48 -12.56 -5.76
C VAL A 164 -11.42 -12.84 -7.26
N ARG A 165 -12.27 -13.75 -7.77
CA ARG A 165 -12.33 -14.10 -9.19
C ARG A 165 -12.71 -12.87 -10.03
N GLN A 166 -13.78 -12.16 -9.67
CA GLN A 166 -14.24 -10.96 -10.38
C GLN A 166 -13.17 -9.85 -10.41
N ALA A 167 -12.52 -9.59 -9.27
CA ALA A 167 -11.43 -8.63 -9.20
C ALA A 167 -10.23 -9.04 -10.06
N ALA A 168 -9.85 -10.32 -10.03
CA ALA A 168 -8.73 -10.84 -10.81
C ALA A 168 -8.98 -10.75 -12.32
N GLU A 169 -10.19 -11.11 -12.77
CA GLU A 169 -10.59 -11.00 -14.19
C GLU A 169 -10.60 -9.53 -14.64
N TYR A 170 -11.12 -8.63 -13.81
CA TYR A 170 -11.11 -7.20 -14.09
C TYR A 170 -9.68 -6.67 -14.25
N PHE A 171 -8.81 -6.87 -13.26
CA PHE A 171 -7.44 -6.36 -13.33
C PHE A 171 -6.61 -7.01 -14.44
N ALA A 172 -6.87 -8.29 -14.75
CA ALA A 172 -6.22 -8.97 -15.87
C ALA A 172 -6.63 -8.38 -17.24
N SER A 173 -7.84 -7.86 -17.36
CA SER A 173 -8.33 -7.24 -18.61
C SER A 173 -7.73 -5.84 -18.86
N LEU A 174 -7.14 -5.21 -17.85
CA LEU A 174 -6.59 -3.86 -17.97
C LEU A 174 -5.28 -3.86 -18.76
N LYS A 175 -5.04 -2.77 -19.45
CA LYS A 175 -3.77 -2.55 -20.15
C LYS A 175 -2.78 -1.87 -19.21
N PRO A 176 -1.64 -2.49 -18.88
CA PRO A 176 -0.64 -1.83 -18.06
C PRO A 176 -0.08 -0.59 -18.78
N SER A 177 0.16 0.48 -18.03
CA SER A 177 0.74 1.74 -18.52
C SER A 177 2.00 2.09 -17.73
N THR A 178 2.83 2.99 -18.28
CA THR A 178 4.01 3.48 -17.58
C THR A 178 3.55 4.39 -16.43
N PHE A 179 3.89 3.99 -15.21
CA PHE A 179 3.48 4.70 -14.01
C PHE A 179 4.66 5.15 -13.14
N VAL A 180 5.86 4.69 -13.45
CA VAL A 180 7.09 5.07 -12.77
C VAL A 180 8.15 5.52 -13.76
N LYS A 181 8.90 6.57 -13.40
CA LYS A 181 10.11 7.02 -14.10
C LYS A 181 11.31 6.74 -13.21
N VAL A 182 12.27 5.96 -13.71
CA VAL A 182 13.52 5.67 -12.99
C VAL A 182 14.57 6.71 -13.34
N ILE A 183 15.22 7.29 -12.33
CA ILE A 183 16.27 8.30 -12.48
C ILE A 183 17.49 7.88 -11.66
N GLU A 184 18.63 7.70 -12.33
CA GLU A 184 19.91 7.47 -11.68
C GLU A 184 20.49 8.79 -11.16
N THR A 185 20.78 8.85 -9.86
CA THR A 185 21.41 10.02 -9.25
C THR A 185 22.11 9.66 -7.94
N ALA A 186 23.22 10.33 -7.64
CA ALA A 186 23.89 10.21 -6.35
C ALA A 186 23.22 11.05 -5.25
N THR A 187 22.47 12.09 -5.63
CA THR A 187 21.92 13.10 -4.71
C THR A 187 20.45 13.44 -5.04
N PRO A 188 19.51 12.52 -4.76
CA PRO A 188 18.08 12.77 -4.92
C PRO A 188 17.59 13.88 -3.97
N PRO A 189 16.40 14.42 -4.19
CA PRO A 189 15.75 15.31 -3.23
C PRO A 189 15.63 14.66 -1.85
N LYS A 190 15.79 15.46 -0.79
CA LYS A 190 15.53 15.03 0.58
C LYS A 190 14.06 14.70 0.78
N THR A 191 13.78 13.61 1.49
CA THR A 191 12.44 13.08 1.65
C THR A 191 12.14 12.65 3.08
N PHE A 192 10.85 12.47 3.37
CA PHE A 192 10.37 11.83 4.60
C PHE A 192 9.24 10.83 4.27
N ILE A 193 8.94 9.93 5.20
CA ILE A 193 7.83 8.98 5.06
C ILE A 193 6.57 9.62 5.63
N ALA A 194 5.55 9.79 4.80
CA ALA A 194 4.28 10.37 5.20
C ALA A 194 3.33 9.34 5.84
N THR A 195 2.50 9.80 6.79
CA THR A 195 1.47 8.96 7.43
C THR A 195 0.36 8.55 6.48
N ALA A 196 -0.05 9.46 5.59
CA ALA A 196 -1.02 9.14 4.54
C ALA A 196 -0.35 8.23 3.51
N GLY A 197 -0.98 7.09 3.19
CA GLY A 197 -0.47 6.12 2.23
C GLY A 197 0.90 5.50 2.56
N ARG A 198 1.61 5.99 3.57
CA ARG A 198 2.97 5.56 3.97
C ARG A 198 4.01 5.61 2.85
N HIS A 199 3.83 6.52 1.89
CA HIS A 199 4.81 6.78 0.86
C HIS A 199 5.73 7.94 1.23
N ARG A 200 6.84 8.08 0.51
CA ARG A 200 7.75 9.20 0.69
C ARG A 200 7.20 10.46 0.03
N GLN A 201 7.41 11.58 0.68
CA GLN A 201 7.13 12.92 0.15
C GLN A 201 8.40 13.76 0.21
N LEU A 202 8.45 14.82 -0.61
CA LEU A 202 9.53 15.80 -0.55
C LEU A 202 9.57 16.47 0.82
N HIS A 203 10.78 16.59 1.37
CA HIS A 203 10.95 17.27 2.65
C HIS A 203 10.60 18.76 2.51
N PRO A 204 9.80 19.35 3.43
CA PRO A 204 9.37 20.74 3.31
C PRO A 204 10.53 21.75 3.30
N ASP A 205 11.65 21.41 3.95
CA ASP A 205 12.86 22.27 3.94
C ASP A 205 13.64 22.19 2.62
N GLY A 206 13.21 21.34 1.68
CA GLY A 206 13.94 21.11 0.43
C GLY A 206 15.31 20.44 0.63
N GLY A 207 16.21 20.68 -0.30
CA GLY A 207 17.56 20.12 -0.28
C GLY A 207 17.67 18.73 -0.90
N THR A 208 18.86 18.15 -0.78
CA THR A 208 19.19 16.81 -1.30
C THR A 208 19.77 15.93 -0.22
N GLU A 209 19.79 14.64 -0.46
CA GLU A 209 20.40 13.64 0.43
C GLU A 209 21.18 12.61 -0.40
N PRO A 210 22.23 11.94 0.15
CA PRO A 210 22.89 10.87 -0.56
C PRO A 210 21.93 9.71 -0.83
N ILE A 211 21.94 9.15 -2.05
CA ILE A 211 21.12 7.98 -2.36
C ILE A 211 21.59 6.73 -1.59
N GLY A 212 22.91 6.58 -1.38
CA GLY A 212 23.47 5.38 -0.75
C GLY A 212 23.11 4.10 -1.50
N HIS A 213 22.92 3.02 -0.74
CA HIS A 213 22.51 1.70 -1.24
C HIS A 213 21.01 1.55 -1.05
N ARG A 214 20.18 2.28 -1.83
CA ARG A 214 18.73 2.21 -1.69
C ARG A 214 17.99 2.67 -2.96
N ILE A 215 16.72 2.32 -3.01
CA ILE A 215 15.74 2.91 -3.93
C ILE A 215 14.92 3.94 -3.13
N LEU A 216 14.74 5.12 -3.70
CA LEU A 216 13.92 6.17 -3.12
C LEU A 216 12.82 6.52 -4.11
N GLU A 217 11.56 6.23 -3.77
CA GLU A 217 10.42 6.43 -4.66
C GLU A 217 9.47 7.47 -4.06
N ILE A 218 9.10 8.47 -4.87
CA ILE A 218 8.22 9.57 -4.50
C ILE A 218 7.13 9.77 -5.55
N PRO A 219 5.95 10.32 -5.16
CA PRO A 219 4.97 10.81 -6.13
C PRO A 219 5.56 11.84 -7.08
N ALA A 220 5.27 11.70 -8.38
CA ALA A 220 5.56 12.76 -9.36
C ALA A 220 4.57 13.92 -9.22
N ASP A 221 3.31 13.60 -8.86
CA ASP A 221 2.28 14.56 -8.46
C ASP A 221 1.78 14.18 -7.05
N PRO A 222 2.25 14.85 -5.98
CA PRO A 222 1.83 14.54 -4.62
C PRO A 222 0.32 14.71 -4.37
N LEU A 223 -0.31 15.73 -4.93
CA LEU A 223 -1.76 15.91 -4.78
C LEU A 223 -2.53 14.84 -5.54
N GLY A 224 -2.16 14.57 -6.79
CA GLY A 224 -2.74 13.52 -7.60
C GLY A 224 -2.66 12.16 -6.89
N THR A 225 -1.53 11.84 -6.27
CA THR A 225 -1.37 10.60 -5.51
C THR A 225 -2.31 10.53 -4.32
N GLU A 226 -2.45 11.61 -3.54
CA GLU A 226 -3.34 11.64 -2.37
C GLU A 226 -4.83 11.50 -2.76
N ILE A 227 -5.22 11.99 -3.93
CA ILE A 227 -6.57 11.82 -4.47
C ILE A 227 -6.73 10.58 -5.35
N ARG A 228 -5.72 9.72 -5.42
CA ARG A 228 -5.74 8.47 -6.22
C ARG A 228 -5.95 8.70 -7.71
N ASP A 229 -5.30 9.73 -8.26
CA ASP A 229 -5.27 9.97 -9.71
C ASP A 229 -4.38 8.89 -10.38
N PRO A 230 -4.92 8.08 -11.31
CA PRO A 230 -4.15 7.07 -12.03
C PRO A 230 -3.09 7.67 -12.97
N HIS A 231 -3.10 8.98 -13.20
CA HIS A 231 -2.12 9.68 -14.02
C HIS A 231 -1.02 10.37 -13.18
N ALA A 232 -1.09 10.31 -11.84
CA ALA A 232 -0.14 11.00 -10.96
C ALA A 232 1.30 10.51 -11.14
N GLY A 233 1.50 9.20 -11.29
CA GLY A 233 2.81 8.60 -11.50
C GLY A 233 3.79 8.73 -10.33
N PHE A 234 4.95 8.09 -10.48
CA PHE A 234 6.03 8.09 -9.50
C PHE A 234 7.39 8.33 -10.13
N ILE A 235 8.34 8.80 -9.32
CA ILE A 235 9.75 8.89 -9.65
C ILE A 235 10.52 8.00 -8.69
N ALA A 236 11.27 7.03 -9.23
CA ALA A 236 12.17 6.19 -8.47
C ALA A 236 13.61 6.65 -8.70
N TYR A 237 14.25 7.18 -7.67
CA TYR A 237 15.67 7.50 -7.67
C TYR A 237 16.47 6.28 -7.25
N VAL A 238 17.53 6.00 -8.01
CA VAL A 238 18.38 4.83 -7.83
C VAL A 238 19.86 5.21 -7.95
N PRO A 239 20.80 4.42 -7.40
CA PRO A 239 22.22 4.68 -7.54
C PRO A 239 22.68 4.71 -9.02
N PRO A 240 23.64 5.56 -9.39
CA PRO A 240 24.22 5.58 -10.73
C PRO A 240 24.75 4.21 -11.16
N GLY A 241 24.48 3.80 -12.40
CA GLY A 241 24.88 2.52 -12.97
C GLY A 241 23.96 1.34 -12.63
N SER A 242 22.90 1.55 -11.81
CA SER A 242 21.98 0.49 -11.42
C SER A 242 21.22 -0.12 -12.60
N ILE A 243 20.79 0.70 -13.58
CA ILE A 243 20.04 0.23 -14.74
C ILE A 243 20.91 -0.70 -15.60
N ALA A 244 22.12 -0.30 -15.92
CA ALA A 244 23.04 -1.10 -16.73
C ALA A 244 23.42 -2.41 -16.02
N LYS A 245 23.76 -2.35 -14.73
CA LYS A 245 24.03 -3.55 -13.92
C LYS A 245 22.82 -4.48 -13.89
N GLY A 246 21.62 -3.94 -13.71
CA GLY A 246 20.37 -4.71 -13.70
C GLY A 246 20.11 -5.43 -15.02
N GLU A 247 20.37 -4.78 -16.15
CA GLU A 247 20.26 -5.39 -17.47
C GLU A 247 21.20 -6.59 -17.62
N GLU A 248 22.46 -6.47 -17.19
CA GLU A 248 23.42 -7.56 -17.22
C GLU A 248 22.99 -8.75 -16.34
N LEU A 249 22.50 -8.46 -15.13
CA LEU A 249 22.00 -9.48 -14.20
C LEU A 249 20.75 -10.20 -14.76
N ILE A 250 19.85 -9.50 -15.40
CA ILE A 250 18.66 -10.11 -16.04
C ILE A 250 19.06 -11.02 -17.19
N LYS A 251 20.02 -10.60 -18.02
CA LYS A 251 20.53 -11.40 -19.15
C LYS A 251 21.25 -12.66 -18.66
N SER A 252 22.17 -12.52 -17.72
CA SER A 252 22.95 -13.64 -17.17
C SER A 252 22.10 -14.59 -16.33
N GLY A 253 21.11 -14.05 -15.60
CA GLY A 253 20.17 -14.80 -14.77
C GLY A 253 19.06 -15.52 -15.56
N GLN A 254 18.98 -15.31 -16.88
CA GLN A 254 18.00 -15.93 -17.78
C GLN A 254 16.52 -15.72 -17.36
N CYS A 255 16.24 -14.59 -16.77
CA CYS A 255 14.92 -14.27 -16.21
C CYS A 255 13.79 -14.33 -17.24
N THR A 256 14.09 -14.05 -18.51
CA THR A 256 13.15 -14.12 -19.64
C THR A 256 12.66 -15.54 -19.95
N GLN A 257 13.37 -16.57 -19.53
CA GLN A 257 12.92 -17.97 -19.72
C GLN A 257 11.57 -18.23 -19.04
N CYS A 258 11.39 -17.67 -17.83
CA CYS A 258 10.15 -17.80 -17.06
C CYS A 258 9.25 -16.57 -17.24
N HIS A 259 9.80 -15.35 -17.15
CA HIS A 259 9.01 -14.10 -17.21
C HIS A 259 8.69 -13.63 -18.63
N GLY A 260 9.04 -14.42 -19.65
CA GLY A 260 8.71 -14.16 -21.04
C GLY A 260 9.59 -13.11 -21.72
N GLU A 261 9.42 -12.97 -23.02
CA GLU A 261 10.11 -11.97 -23.82
C GLU A 261 9.80 -10.55 -23.33
N GLY A 262 10.81 -9.72 -23.22
CA GLY A 262 10.67 -8.36 -22.65
C GLY A 262 10.21 -8.35 -21.20
N LEU A 263 10.21 -9.50 -20.49
CA LEU A 263 9.78 -9.62 -19.09
C LEU A 263 8.28 -9.26 -18.87
N LYS A 264 7.48 -9.44 -19.93
CA LYS A 264 6.06 -9.06 -19.99
C LYS A 264 5.12 -10.16 -19.46
N GLY A 265 5.67 -11.21 -18.88
CA GLY A 265 4.93 -12.38 -18.39
C GLY A 265 4.80 -13.49 -19.45
N LYS A 266 4.51 -14.70 -18.98
CA LYS A 266 4.30 -15.89 -19.83
C LYS A 266 3.35 -16.86 -19.16
N GLY A 267 2.16 -17.04 -19.73
CA GLY A 267 1.14 -17.89 -19.13
C GLY A 267 0.71 -17.34 -17.75
N GLU A 268 0.91 -18.12 -16.69
CA GLU A 268 0.61 -17.71 -15.32
C GLU A 268 1.80 -17.03 -14.59
N VAL A 269 2.96 -16.94 -15.23
CA VAL A 269 4.11 -16.22 -14.66
C VAL A 269 3.90 -14.72 -14.87
N PRO A 270 4.01 -13.91 -13.82
CA PRO A 270 3.65 -12.49 -13.89
C PRO A 270 4.61 -11.67 -14.75
N ARG A 271 4.08 -10.61 -15.34
CA ARG A 271 4.87 -9.48 -15.85
C ARG A 271 5.69 -8.88 -14.72
N VAL A 272 6.95 -8.55 -15.02
CA VAL A 272 7.82 -7.81 -14.09
C VAL A 272 8.37 -6.52 -14.70
N ALA A 273 8.28 -6.35 -16.03
CA ALA A 273 8.63 -5.11 -16.71
C ALA A 273 7.69 -3.97 -16.33
N GLY A 274 8.23 -2.77 -16.10
CA GLY A 274 7.49 -1.54 -15.78
C GLY A 274 6.88 -1.51 -14.39
N LEU A 275 7.20 -2.48 -13.52
CA LEU A 275 6.77 -2.44 -12.12
C LEU A 275 7.61 -1.42 -11.34
N GLN A 276 6.99 -0.83 -10.32
CA GLN A 276 7.66 0.09 -9.42
C GLN A 276 8.89 -0.56 -8.77
N PRO A 277 10.10 0.05 -8.87
CA PRO A 277 11.34 -0.54 -8.36
C PRO A 277 11.29 -0.92 -6.88
N LEU A 278 10.67 -0.08 -6.05
CA LEU A 278 10.53 -0.37 -4.63
C LEU A 278 9.66 -1.61 -4.37
N PHE A 279 8.57 -1.76 -5.14
CA PHE A 279 7.74 -2.96 -5.07
C PHE A 279 8.51 -4.22 -5.48
N VAL A 280 9.25 -4.17 -6.59
CA VAL A 280 10.08 -5.31 -7.06
C VAL A 280 11.10 -5.70 -6.01
N ALA A 281 11.82 -4.73 -5.44
CA ALA A 281 12.81 -4.98 -4.39
C ALA A 281 12.18 -5.71 -3.18
N ARG A 282 11.03 -5.23 -2.71
CA ARG A 282 10.28 -5.89 -1.62
C ARG A 282 9.92 -7.33 -1.96
N GLN A 283 9.45 -7.61 -3.17
CA GLN A 283 9.11 -8.98 -3.57
C GLN A 283 10.34 -9.91 -3.56
N LEU A 284 11.49 -9.44 -4.03
CA LEU A 284 12.73 -10.20 -4.01
C LEU A 284 13.21 -10.46 -2.58
N PHE A 285 13.11 -9.46 -1.70
CA PHE A 285 13.40 -9.64 -0.27
C PHE A 285 12.40 -10.59 0.40
N ASP A 286 11.10 -10.45 0.16
CA ASP A 286 10.05 -11.31 0.73
C ASP A 286 10.26 -12.79 0.35
N MET A 287 10.64 -13.05 -0.90
CA MET A 287 10.98 -14.41 -1.35
C MET A 287 12.25 -14.92 -0.69
N ARG A 288 13.27 -14.08 -0.51
CA ARG A 288 14.53 -14.45 0.15
C ARG A 288 14.34 -14.81 1.62
N TYR A 289 13.57 -14.00 2.34
CA TYR A 289 13.36 -14.16 3.78
C TYR A 289 12.15 -15.03 4.15
N GLY A 290 11.42 -15.56 3.15
CA GLY A 290 10.34 -16.51 3.34
C GLY A 290 8.98 -15.88 3.70
N SER A 291 8.85 -14.55 3.61
CA SER A 291 7.53 -13.88 3.74
C SER A 291 6.63 -14.16 2.53
N SER A 292 7.21 -14.54 1.39
CA SER A 292 6.51 -15.05 0.21
C SER A 292 6.98 -16.47 -0.09
N ALA A 293 6.26 -17.45 0.49
CA ALA A 293 6.65 -18.86 0.53
C ALA A 293 5.67 -19.80 -0.21
N GLY A 294 4.70 -19.26 -0.96
CA GLY A 294 3.79 -20.06 -1.78
C GLY A 294 4.55 -20.94 -2.78
N ASP A 295 3.97 -22.09 -3.14
CA ASP A 295 4.58 -23.10 -4.03
C ASP A 295 5.01 -22.52 -5.40
N ALA A 296 4.20 -21.62 -5.97
CA ALA A 296 4.56 -20.93 -7.22
C ALA A 296 5.77 -19.98 -7.11
N ALA A 297 6.17 -19.59 -5.89
CA ALA A 297 7.39 -18.83 -5.66
C ALA A 297 8.64 -19.74 -5.50
N ALA A 298 8.46 -21.05 -5.39
CA ALA A 298 9.57 -21.99 -5.18
C ALA A 298 10.69 -21.88 -6.23
N PRO A 299 10.41 -21.70 -7.54
CA PRO A 299 11.45 -21.51 -8.55
C PRO A 299 12.31 -20.24 -8.33
N MET A 300 11.75 -19.22 -7.68
CA MET A 300 12.46 -17.97 -7.40
C MET A 300 13.43 -18.07 -6.21
N LYS A 301 13.21 -19.01 -5.28
CA LYS A 301 14.05 -19.15 -4.08
C LYS A 301 15.55 -19.28 -4.39
N PRO A 302 16.00 -20.20 -5.26
CA PRO A 302 17.42 -20.32 -5.60
C PRO A 302 17.96 -19.11 -6.36
N VAL A 303 17.11 -18.33 -7.03
CA VAL A 303 17.48 -17.08 -7.70
C VAL A 303 17.79 -16.01 -6.67
N VAL A 304 16.81 -15.69 -5.80
CA VAL A 304 16.96 -14.62 -4.81
C VAL A 304 18.01 -14.90 -3.76
N ALA A 305 18.29 -16.16 -3.47
CA ALA A 305 19.34 -16.56 -2.50
C ALA A 305 20.76 -16.14 -2.92
N LYS A 306 20.99 -15.94 -4.22
CA LYS A 306 22.29 -15.59 -4.79
C LYS A 306 22.49 -14.08 -4.97
N LEU A 307 21.42 -13.29 -4.90
CA LEU A 307 21.49 -11.86 -5.14
C LEU A 307 22.04 -11.13 -3.92
N SER A 308 22.93 -10.19 -4.11
CA SER A 308 23.26 -9.18 -3.09
C SER A 308 22.13 -8.14 -2.98
N GLU A 309 22.20 -7.26 -1.99
CA GLU A 309 21.26 -6.12 -1.91
C GLU A 309 21.43 -5.19 -3.11
N ASP A 310 22.66 -4.91 -3.51
CA ASP A 310 22.96 -4.10 -4.71
C ASP A 310 22.45 -4.76 -6.00
N ASP A 311 22.41 -6.10 -6.07
CA ASP A 311 21.84 -6.80 -7.22
C ASP A 311 20.30 -6.65 -7.23
N ILE A 312 19.66 -6.71 -6.08
CA ILE A 312 18.22 -6.46 -5.95
C ILE A 312 17.90 -5.03 -6.37
N ILE A 313 18.66 -4.03 -5.93
CA ILE A 313 18.49 -2.63 -6.34
C ILE A 313 18.63 -2.52 -7.86
N ALA A 314 19.70 -3.09 -8.42
CA ALA A 314 19.98 -3.02 -9.87
C ALA A 314 18.88 -3.68 -10.72
N ILE A 315 18.48 -4.92 -10.38
CA ILE A 315 17.39 -5.63 -11.06
C ILE A 315 16.09 -4.81 -10.99
N SER A 316 15.74 -4.32 -9.81
CA SER A 316 14.53 -3.53 -9.61
C SER A 316 14.54 -2.23 -10.42
N SER A 317 15.69 -1.56 -10.49
CA SER A 317 15.89 -0.34 -11.28
C SER A 317 15.70 -0.59 -12.77
N TYR A 318 16.32 -1.65 -13.30
CA TYR A 318 16.17 -2.03 -14.71
C TYR A 318 14.74 -2.42 -15.04
N LEU A 319 14.09 -3.26 -14.23
CA LEU A 319 12.71 -3.68 -14.46
C LEU A 319 11.75 -2.48 -14.48
N GLY A 320 11.92 -1.53 -13.57
CA GLY A 320 11.10 -0.32 -13.53
C GLY A 320 11.36 0.64 -14.68
N SER A 321 12.53 0.60 -15.31
CA SER A 321 12.87 1.42 -16.47
C SER A 321 12.30 0.90 -17.80
N LEU A 322 11.82 -0.37 -17.82
CA LEU A 322 11.25 -1.00 -18.99
C LEU A 322 9.81 -0.55 -19.25
N PRO A 323 9.38 -0.49 -20.52
CA PRO A 323 7.97 -0.31 -20.81
C PRO A 323 7.18 -1.57 -20.34
N PRO A 324 5.98 -1.39 -19.73
CA PRO A 324 5.19 -2.51 -19.21
C PRO A 324 4.53 -3.36 -20.30
N ARG A 325 4.59 -2.93 -21.58
CA ARG A 325 3.99 -3.58 -22.78
C ARG A 325 5.04 -3.88 -23.83
#